data_32eb4f32920fd1240665167b10b052be
#
_entry.id   32eb4f32920fd1240665167b10b052be
#
_cell.length_a   1.000
_cell.length_b   1.000
_cell.length_c   1.000
_cell.angle_alpha   90.00
_cell.angle_beta   90.00
_cell.angle_gamma   90.00
#
_symmetry.space_group_name_H-M   'P 1'
#
loop_
_entity.id
_entity.type
_entity.pdbx_description
1 polymer ?
#
loop_
_entity_poly.entity_id
_entity_poly.type
_entity_poly.pdbx_seq_one_letter_code
_entity_poly.pdbx_strand_id
1 'polypeptide(L)'
;ALQGPKAKDVVSNFFKEIDDSFFFMSFKKITLNGDEVRVSRVGYTGEDGFEISSTKKTILELTKYFLDDERVTLCGLGARDTLRLEAGLPLYGNELHENMTPIEADLAFAISPSRIKDGNFRGANKILNEIENGSQFVRVGLLPEGRRPVRKGTPIFNNEEKIGEISSGGYGPTIKSPIAMGIIKSEFNKPNNCLLYTSDAADES
;
A
#
# COMPACT_ATOMS: atom_id res chain seq x y z
N ALA A 1 -9.82 10.19 5.15
CA ALA A 1 -8.39 10.11 5.52
C ALA A 1 -7.74 11.48 5.32
N LEU A 2 -6.86 11.89 6.24
CA LEU A 2 -5.99 13.05 6.17
C LEU A 2 -4.55 12.54 6.18
N GLN A 3 -3.81 12.71 5.08
CA GLN A 3 -2.52 12.08 4.87
C GLN A 3 -1.47 13.09 4.42
N GLY A 4 -0.22 12.81 4.73
CA GLY A 4 0.93 13.61 4.32
C GLY A 4 1.76 14.14 5.47
N PRO A 5 2.96 14.69 5.21
CA PRO A 5 3.92 15.07 6.25
C PRO A 5 3.41 16.17 7.21
N LYS A 6 2.39 16.92 6.83
CA LYS A 6 1.76 17.96 7.69
C LYS A 6 0.45 17.48 8.36
N ALA A 7 0.05 16.22 8.14
CA ALA A 7 -1.23 15.72 8.64
C ALA A 7 -1.35 15.78 10.16
N LYS A 8 -0.25 15.51 10.88
CA LYS A 8 -0.20 15.60 12.34
C LYS A 8 -0.48 17.02 12.83
N ASP A 9 0.17 18.01 12.26
CA ASP A 9 0.00 19.41 12.66
C ASP A 9 -1.45 19.88 12.43
N VAL A 10 -2.03 19.47 11.29
CA VAL A 10 -3.41 19.82 10.96
C VAL A 10 -4.40 19.16 11.92
N VAL A 11 -4.23 17.85 12.18
CA VAL A 11 -5.16 17.12 13.05
C VAL A 11 -5.06 17.54 14.50
N SER A 12 -3.86 17.84 15.01
CA SER A 12 -3.63 18.28 16.39
C SER A 12 -4.16 19.70 16.66
N ASN A 13 -4.30 20.53 15.63
CA ASN A 13 -4.95 21.84 15.76
C ASN A 13 -6.42 21.69 16.15
N PHE A 14 -7.09 20.68 15.65
CA PHE A 14 -8.48 20.40 15.96
C PHE A 14 -8.65 19.49 17.18
N PHE A 15 -7.98 18.35 17.21
CA PHE A 15 -8.05 17.36 18.29
C PHE A 15 -6.83 17.51 19.21
N LYS A 16 -7.01 18.20 20.33
CA LYS A 16 -5.93 18.42 21.30
C LYS A 16 -5.43 17.13 21.97
N GLU A 17 -6.24 16.07 21.91
CA GLU A 17 -5.89 14.73 22.37
C GLU A 17 -4.87 14.02 21.47
N ILE A 18 -4.62 14.54 20.26
CA ILE A 18 -3.65 14.01 19.31
C ILE A 18 -2.32 14.74 19.51
N ASP A 19 -1.52 14.24 20.43
CA ASP A 19 -0.22 14.76 20.81
C ASP A 19 0.94 13.87 20.32
N ASP A 20 2.16 14.14 20.79
CA ASP A 20 3.35 13.37 20.42
C ASP A 20 3.34 11.93 20.95
N SER A 21 2.54 11.64 21.97
CA SER A 21 2.38 10.29 22.51
C SER A 21 1.44 9.39 21.70
N PHE A 22 0.78 9.94 20.68
CA PHE A 22 -0.13 9.17 19.82
C PHE A 22 0.66 8.43 18.75
N PHE A 23 0.91 7.14 18.97
CA PHE A 23 1.78 6.33 18.13
C PHE A 23 1.11 5.84 16.83
N PHE A 24 1.94 5.55 15.83
CA PHE A 24 1.52 4.85 14.62
C PHE A 24 0.87 3.49 14.96
N MET A 25 -0.15 3.09 14.20
CA MET A 25 -0.97 1.89 14.43
C MET A 25 -1.77 1.91 15.73
N SER A 26 -2.02 3.10 16.30
CA SER A 26 -2.93 3.28 17.43
C SER A 26 -4.19 4.06 17.05
N PHE A 27 -5.19 4.06 17.94
CA PHE A 27 -6.39 4.86 17.77
C PHE A 27 -6.85 5.48 19.09
N LYS A 28 -7.53 6.61 19.00
CA LYS A 28 -8.26 7.24 20.12
C LYS A 28 -9.73 7.40 19.76
N LYS A 29 -10.58 7.29 20.77
CA LYS A 29 -11.99 7.68 20.72
C LYS A 29 -12.15 9.02 21.39
N ILE A 30 -12.73 9.97 20.69
CA ILE A 30 -12.95 11.33 21.14
C ILE A 30 -14.44 11.63 21.01
N THR A 31 -15.01 12.39 21.92
CA THR A 31 -16.39 12.85 21.81
C THR A 31 -16.44 14.25 21.24
N LEU A 32 -17.11 14.44 20.11
CA LEU A 32 -17.29 15.72 19.45
C LEU A 32 -18.79 15.98 19.25
N ASN A 33 -19.32 17.02 19.90
CA ASN A 33 -20.75 17.40 19.82
C ASN A 33 -21.73 16.25 20.12
N GLY A 34 -21.34 15.32 21.02
CA GLY A 34 -22.12 14.16 21.37
C GLY A 34 -21.91 12.91 20.52
N ASP A 35 -21.19 13.02 19.41
CA ASP A 35 -20.82 11.89 18.56
C ASP A 35 -19.46 11.30 18.94
N GLU A 36 -19.32 9.96 18.86
CA GLU A 36 -18.02 9.29 18.95
C GLU A 36 -17.25 9.52 17.64
N VAL A 37 -16.05 10.07 17.75
CA VAL A 37 -15.07 10.18 16.66
C VAL A 37 -13.91 9.26 16.97
N ARG A 38 -13.63 8.32 16.08
CA ARG A 38 -12.43 7.49 16.15
C ARG A 38 -11.36 8.09 15.23
N VAL A 39 -10.22 8.43 15.81
CA VAL A 39 -9.04 8.88 15.08
C VAL A 39 -7.99 7.79 15.16
N SER A 40 -7.58 7.25 14.04
CA SER A 40 -6.54 6.22 13.93
C SER A 40 -5.33 6.81 13.22
N ARG A 41 -4.11 6.63 13.77
CA ARG A 41 -2.87 7.06 13.10
C ARG A 41 -2.39 5.94 12.19
N VAL A 42 -2.97 5.89 11.02
CA VAL A 42 -2.76 4.89 9.96
C VAL A 42 -2.94 5.56 8.59
N GLY A 43 -2.42 4.92 7.55
CA GLY A 43 -2.56 5.44 6.20
C GLY A 43 -2.17 4.44 5.13
N TYR A 44 -2.32 4.87 3.87
CA TYR A 44 -2.05 4.08 2.67
C TYR A 44 -1.31 4.92 1.62
N THR A 45 -0.37 5.74 2.07
CA THR A 45 0.35 6.70 1.20
C THR A 45 1.87 6.66 1.36
N GLY A 46 2.36 5.88 2.34
CA GLY A 46 3.78 5.90 2.72
C GLY A 46 4.19 7.08 3.61
N GLU A 47 3.26 8.02 3.84
CA GLU A 47 3.45 9.17 4.72
C GLU A 47 2.66 9.03 6.01
N ASP A 48 2.97 9.86 7.01
CA ASP A 48 2.17 9.96 8.24
C ASP A 48 0.75 10.42 7.92
N GLY A 49 -0.21 9.94 8.68
CA GLY A 49 -1.59 10.29 8.43
C GLY A 49 -2.59 9.68 9.38
N PHE A 50 -3.84 10.08 9.19
CA PHE A 50 -4.94 9.73 10.07
C PHE A 50 -6.16 9.29 9.27
N GLU A 51 -6.81 8.24 9.74
CA GLU A 51 -8.15 7.86 9.32
C GLU A 51 -9.14 8.21 10.41
N ILE A 52 -10.17 8.99 10.05
CA ILE A 52 -11.15 9.52 10.98
C ILE A 52 -12.51 8.94 10.62
N SER A 53 -13.16 8.30 11.59
CA SER A 53 -14.49 7.69 11.44
C SER A 53 -15.46 8.27 12.46
N SER A 54 -16.65 8.65 12.03
CA SER A 54 -17.73 9.12 12.88
C SER A 54 -19.08 9.05 12.14
N THR A 55 -20.11 9.72 12.64
CA THR A 55 -21.37 9.88 11.93
C THR A 55 -21.19 10.71 10.65
N LYS A 56 -22.09 10.53 9.67
CA LYS A 56 -22.06 11.30 8.41
C LYS A 56 -22.03 12.80 8.66
N LYS A 57 -22.84 13.29 9.62
CA LYS A 57 -22.92 14.73 9.96
C LYS A 57 -21.56 15.23 10.42
N THR A 58 -20.98 14.58 11.41
CA THR A 58 -19.70 14.96 12.01
C THR A 58 -18.55 14.88 11.02
N ILE A 59 -18.50 13.85 10.15
CA ILE A 59 -17.47 13.74 9.10
C ILE A 59 -17.59 14.88 8.07
N LEU A 60 -18.77 15.30 7.71
CA LEU A 60 -18.95 16.45 6.80
C LEU A 60 -18.49 17.76 7.44
N GLU A 61 -18.76 17.97 8.72
CA GLU A 61 -18.30 19.15 9.47
C GLU A 61 -16.75 19.14 9.59
N LEU A 62 -16.16 18.02 9.96
CA LEU A 62 -14.70 17.86 10.03
C LEU A 62 -14.04 18.06 8.67
N THR A 63 -14.64 17.55 7.60
CA THR A 63 -14.09 17.71 6.24
C THR A 63 -14.05 19.18 5.86
N LYS A 64 -15.12 19.96 6.13
CA LYS A 64 -15.15 21.40 5.88
C LYS A 64 -14.05 22.10 6.67
N TYR A 65 -13.96 21.81 7.98
CA TYR A 65 -12.93 22.40 8.83
C TYR A 65 -11.52 22.16 8.31
N PHE A 66 -11.20 20.90 7.91
CA PHE A 66 -9.87 20.61 7.38
C PHE A 66 -9.61 21.26 6.03
N LEU A 67 -10.63 21.43 5.19
CA LEU A 67 -10.48 22.11 3.89
C LEU A 67 -10.30 23.62 3.99
N ASP A 68 -10.64 24.22 5.11
CA ASP A 68 -10.36 25.64 5.38
C ASP A 68 -8.88 25.89 5.73
N ASP A 69 -8.10 24.82 6.00
CA ASP A 69 -6.65 24.90 6.20
C ASP A 69 -5.93 24.85 4.84
N GLU A 70 -5.19 25.91 4.50
CA GLU A 70 -4.47 26.05 3.23
C GLU A 70 -3.47 24.91 2.93
N ARG A 71 -3.06 24.16 3.96
CA ARG A 71 -2.17 22.98 3.83
C ARG A 71 -2.90 21.74 3.34
N VAL A 72 -4.24 21.76 3.30
CA VAL A 72 -5.06 20.60 2.95
C VAL A 72 -5.63 20.74 1.55
N THR A 73 -5.45 19.70 0.74
CA THR A 73 -5.96 19.65 -0.63
C THR A 73 -6.75 18.37 -0.84
N LEU A 74 -7.90 18.48 -1.50
CA LEU A 74 -8.67 17.30 -1.91
C LEU A 74 -7.91 16.48 -2.93
N CYS A 75 -7.84 15.17 -2.69
CA CYS A 75 -7.20 14.21 -3.57
C CYS A 75 -8.20 13.16 -4.06
N GLY A 76 -8.09 12.77 -5.31
CA GLY A 76 -8.88 11.70 -5.89
C GLY A 76 -8.25 10.31 -5.72
N LEU A 77 -8.98 9.28 -6.18
CA LEU A 77 -8.52 7.88 -6.12
C LEU A 77 -7.22 7.65 -6.91
N GLY A 78 -7.00 8.38 -8.00
CA GLY A 78 -5.76 8.29 -8.77
C GLY A 78 -4.53 8.71 -7.96
N ALA A 79 -4.62 9.77 -7.16
CA ALA A 79 -3.55 10.18 -6.25
C ALA A 79 -3.30 9.11 -5.17
N ARG A 80 -4.36 8.55 -4.60
CA ARG A 80 -4.25 7.45 -3.61
C ARG A 80 -3.54 6.23 -4.20
N ASP A 81 -3.90 5.83 -5.43
CA ASP A 81 -3.28 4.66 -6.08
C ASP A 81 -1.80 4.93 -6.42
N THR A 82 -1.48 6.11 -6.90
CA THR A 82 -0.10 6.49 -7.19
C THR A 82 0.77 6.51 -5.93
N LEU A 83 0.28 7.12 -4.86
CA LEU A 83 1.02 7.23 -3.59
C LEU A 83 1.26 5.84 -2.96
N ARG A 84 0.24 4.98 -2.90
CA ARG A 84 0.42 3.63 -2.37
C ARG A 84 1.42 2.83 -3.19
N LEU A 85 1.40 2.99 -4.55
CA LEU A 85 2.30 2.28 -5.45
C LEU A 85 3.75 2.73 -5.25
N GLU A 86 4.01 4.04 -5.14
CA GLU A 86 5.33 4.58 -4.79
C GLU A 86 5.82 4.07 -3.43
N ALA A 87 4.91 3.93 -2.46
CA ALA A 87 5.21 3.42 -1.12
C ALA A 87 5.38 1.89 -1.07
N GLY A 88 5.18 1.18 -2.17
CA GLY A 88 5.28 -0.28 -2.20
C GLY A 88 4.12 -1.00 -1.50
N LEU A 89 2.99 -0.32 -1.26
CA LEU A 89 1.86 -0.90 -0.53
C LEU A 89 0.96 -1.71 -1.47
N PRO A 90 0.69 -3.00 -1.15
CA PRO A 90 -0.13 -3.86 -1.99
C PRO A 90 -1.61 -3.45 -1.96
N LEU A 91 -2.30 -3.68 -3.08
CA LEU A 91 -3.74 -3.44 -3.23
C LEU A 91 -4.49 -4.76 -3.33
N TYR A 92 -5.60 -4.89 -2.57
CA TYR A 92 -6.49 -6.04 -2.72
C TYR A 92 -7.14 -6.08 -4.10
N GLY A 93 -7.14 -7.24 -4.72
CA GLY A 93 -7.54 -7.46 -6.12
C GLY A 93 -6.40 -7.34 -7.13
N ASN A 94 -5.23 -6.87 -6.70
CA ASN A 94 -4.00 -6.79 -7.51
C ASN A 94 -2.89 -7.66 -6.90
N GLU A 95 -2.28 -7.19 -5.82
CA GLU A 95 -1.19 -7.88 -5.10
C GLU A 95 -1.69 -8.76 -3.96
N LEU A 96 -2.96 -8.64 -3.59
CA LEU A 96 -3.59 -9.43 -2.53
C LEU A 96 -4.91 -10.01 -3.05
N HIS A 97 -5.07 -11.31 -2.89
CA HIS A 97 -6.30 -12.04 -3.20
C HIS A 97 -6.32 -13.38 -2.44
N GLU A 98 -7.45 -14.08 -2.49
CA GLU A 98 -7.69 -15.29 -1.70
C GLU A 98 -6.72 -16.45 -1.95
N ASN A 99 -6.07 -16.48 -3.10
CA ASN A 99 -5.13 -17.54 -3.50
C ASN A 99 -3.66 -17.15 -3.25
N MET A 100 -3.38 -15.98 -2.68
CA MET A 100 -2.04 -15.49 -2.38
C MET A 100 -1.78 -15.53 -0.88
N THR A 101 -0.62 -16.04 -0.48
CA THR A 101 -0.20 -16.03 0.92
C THR A 101 0.42 -14.70 1.32
N PRO A 102 0.47 -14.38 2.63
CA PRO A 102 1.24 -13.23 3.12
C PRO A 102 2.74 -13.30 2.78
N ILE A 103 3.29 -14.50 2.60
CA ILE A 103 4.71 -14.69 2.23
C ILE A 103 4.94 -14.31 0.79
N GLU A 104 4.10 -14.81 -0.13
CA GLU A 104 4.13 -14.43 -1.55
C GLU A 104 3.92 -12.92 -1.75
N ALA A 105 3.09 -12.30 -0.90
CA ALA A 105 2.81 -10.86 -0.93
C ALA A 105 3.89 -9.99 -0.27
N ASP A 106 4.98 -10.60 0.25
CA ASP A 106 6.03 -9.91 1.03
C ASP A 106 5.46 -9.16 2.24
N LEU A 107 4.57 -9.83 2.98
CA LEU A 107 3.89 -9.32 4.19
C LEU A 107 4.11 -10.22 5.42
N ALA A 108 5.20 -10.97 5.46
CA ALA A 108 5.53 -11.84 6.58
C ALA A 108 5.55 -11.09 7.93
N PHE A 109 5.95 -9.80 7.91
CA PHE A 109 5.98 -8.94 9.09
C PHE A 109 4.60 -8.72 9.74
N ALA A 110 3.50 -8.91 9.00
CA ALA A 110 2.14 -8.76 9.50
C ALA A 110 1.68 -9.96 10.37
N ILE A 111 2.45 -11.06 10.34
CA ILE A 111 2.18 -12.23 11.16
C ILE A 111 2.95 -12.10 12.46
N SER A 112 2.26 -12.07 13.61
CA SER A 112 2.96 -11.89 14.88
C SER A 112 3.93 -13.06 15.17
N PRO A 113 5.11 -12.79 15.76
CA PRO A 113 6.09 -13.83 16.08
C PRO A 113 5.53 -14.93 16.99
N SER A 114 4.63 -14.60 17.91
CA SER A 114 3.97 -15.60 18.76
C SER A 114 3.13 -16.58 17.95
N ARG A 115 2.38 -16.11 16.95
CA ARG A 115 1.58 -16.98 16.06
C ARG A 115 2.47 -17.88 15.20
N ILE A 116 3.57 -17.36 14.69
CA ILE A 116 4.56 -18.17 13.96
C ILE A 116 5.09 -19.29 14.84
N LYS A 117 5.46 -18.95 16.08
CA LYS A 117 5.96 -19.94 17.06
C LYS A 117 4.92 -20.98 17.45
N ASP A 118 3.70 -20.55 17.73
CA ASP A 118 2.64 -21.45 18.21
C ASP A 118 2.03 -22.31 17.10
N GLY A 119 2.09 -21.85 15.85
CA GLY A 119 1.53 -22.55 14.68
C GLY A 119 0.01 -22.72 14.72
N ASN A 120 -0.67 -22.08 15.67
CA ASN A 120 -2.11 -22.22 15.87
C ASN A 120 -2.91 -21.07 15.25
N PHE A 121 -2.93 -21.04 13.90
CA PHE A 121 -3.76 -20.11 13.13
C PHE A 121 -4.19 -20.73 11.81
N ARG A 122 -5.22 -20.16 11.19
CA ARG A 122 -5.76 -20.67 9.93
C ARG A 122 -4.73 -20.50 8.81
N GLY A 123 -4.42 -21.57 8.08
CA GLY A 123 -3.41 -21.59 7.02
C GLY A 123 -1.97 -21.78 7.51
N ALA A 124 -1.74 -22.03 8.81
CA ALA A 124 -0.42 -22.13 9.41
C ALA A 124 0.51 -23.11 8.66
N ASN A 125 0.05 -24.30 8.29
CA ASN A 125 0.89 -25.29 7.61
C ASN A 125 1.53 -24.76 6.32
N LYS A 126 0.74 -24.07 5.48
CA LYS A 126 1.26 -23.47 4.24
C LYS A 126 2.22 -22.33 4.54
N ILE A 127 1.80 -21.41 5.41
CA ILE A 127 2.57 -20.20 5.72
C ILE A 127 3.90 -20.54 6.41
N LEU A 128 3.91 -21.44 7.38
CA LEU A 128 5.12 -21.85 8.08
C LEU A 128 6.08 -22.58 7.14
N ASN A 129 5.57 -23.44 6.26
CA ASN A 129 6.38 -24.06 5.24
C ASN A 129 7.02 -23.03 4.29
N GLU A 130 6.27 -22.00 3.87
CA GLU A 130 6.81 -20.93 3.02
C GLU A 130 7.81 -20.02 3.74
N ILE A 131 7.66 -19.82 5.05
CA ILE A 131 8.67 -19.12 5.87
C ILE A 131 9.98 -19.91 5.92
N GLU A 132 9.90 -21.24 6.07
CA GLU A 132 11.07 -22.11 6.20
C GLU A 132 11.77 -22.40 4.87
N ASN A 133 10.98 -22.67 3.81
CA ASN A 133 11.49 -23.19 2.53
C ASN A 133 11.39 -22.18 1.38
N GLY A 134 10.78 -21.01 1.62
CA GLY A 134 10.47 -20.04 0.58
C GLY A 134 9.13 -20.31 -0.11
N SER A 135 8.55 -19.28 -0.71
CA SER A 135 7.35 -19.36 -1.54
C SER A 135 7.70 -19.59 -3.01
N GLN A 136 6.75 -20.11 -3.79
CA GLN A 136 6.91 -20.29 -5.23
C GLN A 136 6.96 -18.97 -5.99
N PHE A 137 6.17 -18.01 -5.55
CA PHE A 137 6.08 -16.66 -6.12
C PHE A 137 6.37 -15.62 -5.06
N VAL A 138 6.76 -14.43 -5.51
CA VAL A 138 6.99 -13.27 -4.64
C VAL A 138 6.60 -11.99 -5.35
N ARG A 139 6.05 -11.06 -4.57
CA ARG A 139 5.78 -9.70 -5.02
C ARG A 139 7.09 -8.90 -5.05
N VAL A 140 7.29 -8.17 -6.14
CA VAL A 140 8.47 -7.32 -6.33
C VAL A 140 8.07 -5.92 -6.78
N GLY A 141 8.87 -4.92 -6.42
CA GLY A 141 8.84 -3.59 -7.00
C GLY A 141 9.70 -3.53 -8.25
N LEU A 142 9.23 -2.81 -9.27
CA LEU A 142 9.87 -2.71 -10.57
C LEU A 142 9.99 -1.25 -11.00
N LEU A 143 11.09 -0.91 -11.64
CA LEU A 143 11.32 0.38 -12.28
C LEU A 143 11.39 0.16 -13.80
N PRO A 144 10.26 0.29 -14.51
CA PRO A 144 10.22 0.14 -15.95
C PRO A 144 11.08 1.20 -16.65
N GLU A 145 11.83 0.79 -17.66
CA GLU A 145 12.57 1.73 -18.50
C GLU A 145 11.63 2.57 -19.39
N GLY A 146 12.10 3.77 -19.76
CA GLY A 146 11.36 4.68 -20.61
C GLY A 146 10.41 5.59 -19.85
N ARG A 147 9.37 6.09 -20.53
CA ARG A 147 8.44 7.09 -19.98
C ARG A 147 7.01 6.58 -19.81
N ARG A 148 6.67 5.45 -20.44
CA ARG A 148 5.31 4.90 -20.40
C ARG A 148 5.14 3.93 -19.25
N PRO A 149 4.14 4.10 -18.38
CA PRO A 149 3.81 3.11 -17.37
C PRO A 149 3.37 1.79 -18.01
N VAL A 150 3.81 0.70 -17.43
CA VAL A 150 3.31 -0.65 -17.77
C VAL A 150 1.94 -0.89 -17.16
N ARG A 151 1.16 -1.79 -17.76
CA ARG A 151 -0.21 -2.09 -17.32
C ARG A 151 -0.29 -3.42 -16.56
N LYS A 152 -1.29 -3.54 -15.70
CA LYS A 152 -1.64 -4.82 -15.06
C LYS A 152 -1.85 -5.90 -16.12
N GLY A 153 -1.34 -7.11 -15.87
CA GLY A 153 -1.42 -8.25 -16.78
C GLY A 153 -0.31 -8.32 -17.81
N THR A 154 0.56 -7.29 -17.89
CA THR A 154 1.73 -7.35 -18.77
C THR A 154 2.68 -8.45 -18.30
N PRO A 155 3.08 -9.42 -19.16
CA PRO A 155 3.98 -10.49 -18.76
C PRO A 155 5.39 -9.98 -18.49
N ILE A 156 6.04 -10.60 -17.52
CA ILE A 156 7.45 -10.35 -17.16
C ILE A 156 8.27 -11.55 -17.63
N PHE A 157 9.37 -11.28 -18.32
CA PHE A 157 10.28 -12.29 -18.86
C PHE A 157 11.67 -12.16 -18.26
N ASN A 158 12.34 -13.30 -18.13
CA ASN A 158 13.77 -13.39 -18.01
C ASN A 158 14.29 -14.10 -19.27
N ASN A 159 14.92 -13.37 -20.18
CA ASN A 159 15.16 -13.80 -21.56
C ASN A 159 13.84 -14.23 -22.24
N GLU A 160 13.71 -15.47 -22.68
CA GLU A 160 12.51 -15.99 -23.35
C GLU A 160 11.51 -16.65 -22.38
N GLU A 161 11.88 -16.82 -21.11
CA GLU A 161 11.01 -17.45 -20.11
C GLU A 161 10.07 -16.45 -19.46
N LYS A 162 8.75 -16.68 -19.55
CA LYS A 162 7.77 -15.95 -18.74
C LYS A 162 7.92 -16.36 -17.27
N ILE A 163 8.33 -15.40 -16.43
CA ILE A 163 8.58 -15.61 -15.01
C ILE A 163 7.50 -15.02 -14.11
N GLY A 164 6.63 -14.17 -14.65
CA GLY A 164 5.61 -13.51 -13.85
C GLY A 164 4.74 -12.56 -14.65
N GLU A 165 4.10 -11.63 -13.91
CA GLU A 165 3.16 -10.70 -14.49
C GLU A 165 3.09 -9.40 -13.66
N ILE A 166 2.87 -8.27 -14.32
CA ILE A 166 2.63 -6.98 -13.65
C ILE A 166 1.27 -7.02 -12.95
N SER A 167 1.27 -6.74 -11.66
CA SER A 167 0.07 -6.65 -10.83
C SER A 167 -0.49 -5.23 -10.72
N SER A 168 0.40 -4.22 -10.67
CA SER A 168 0.06 -2.79 -10.68
C SER A 168 1.12 -2.01 -11.41
N GLY A 169 0.71 -0.97 -12.14
CA GLY A 169 1.65 -0.08 -12.82
C GLY A 169 1.12 1.33 -12.95
N GLY A 170 2.00 2.30 -12.77
CA GLY A 170 1.68 3.71 -12.80
C GLY A 170 2.92 4.58 -13.01
N TYR A 171 2.74 5.88 -12.83
CA TYR A 171 3.81 6.85 -12.86
C TYR A 171 4.02 7.40 -11.45
N GLY A 172 5.25 7.35 -10.96
CA GLY A 172 5.65 7.90 -9.68
C GLY A 172 5.98 9.39 -9.79
N PRO A 173 5.14 10.30 -9.28
CA PRO A 173 5.41 11.73 -9.39
C PRO A 173 6.61 12.18 -8.57
N THR A 174 6.92 11.49 -7.47
CA THR A 174 8.07 11.79 -6.62
C THR A 174 9.37 11.41 -7.31
N ILE A 175 9.46 10.20 -7.84
CA ILE A 175 10.65 9.72 -8.55
C ILE A 175 10.68 10.15 -10.03
N LYS A 176 9.58 10.72 -10.54
CA LYS A 176 9.40 11.18 -11.92
C LYS A 176 9.69 10.11 -12.97
N SER A 177 9.26 8.88 -12.68
CA SER A 177 9.51 7.70 -13.49
C SER A 177 8.33 6.73 -13.42
N PRO A 178 8.14 5.85 -14.42
CA PRO A 178 7.25 4.72 -14.31
C PRO A 178 7.65 3.81 -13.15
N ILE A 179 6.64 3.32 -12.44
CA ILE A 179 6.78 2.35 -11.34
C ILE A 179 5.78 1.23 -11.53
N ALA A 180 6.13 0.05 -11.06
CA ALA A 180 5.22 -1.08 -11.10
C ALA A 180 5.45 -2.02 -9.92
N MET A 181 4.49 -2.88 -9.68
CA MET A 181 4.64 -4.11 -8.91
C MET A 181 4.34 -5.29 -9.80
N GLY A 182 4.98 -6.40 -9.55
CA GLY A 182 4.73 -7.65 -10.22
C GLY A 182 4.80 -8.83 -9.27
N ILE A 183 4.23 -9.95 -9.70
CA ILE A 183 4.37 -11.23 -9.04
C ILE A 183 5.23 -12.09 -9.94
N ILE A 184 6.37 -12.55 -9.43
CA ILE A 184 7.34 -13.34 -10.18
C ILE A 184 7.68 -14.65 -9.46
N LYS A 185 8.22 -15.63 -10.18
CA LYS A 185 8.81 -16.82 -9.57
C LYS A 185 9.95 -16.43 -8.64
N SER A 186 9.97 -16.95 -7.42
CA SER A 186 10.90 -16.52 -6.36
C SER A 186 12.38 -16.74 -6.70
N GLU A 187 12.72 -17.72 -7.52
CA GLU A 187 14.09 -17.99 -7.97
C GLU A 187 14.73 -16.84 -8.78
N PHE A 188 13.88 -15.97 -9.36
CA PHE A 188 14.30 -14.78 -10.11
C PHE A 188 14.33 -13.50 -9.25
N ASN A 189 13.94 -13.57 -7.99
CA ASN A 189 14.00 -12.44 -7.07
C ASN A 189 15.43 -12.19 -6.58
N LYS A 190 16.26 -11.62 -7.46
CA LYS A 190 17.64 -11.25 -7.16
C LYS A 190 17.80 -9.73 -7.29
N PRO A 191 18.52 -9.07 -6.37
CA PRO A 191 18.82 -7.64 -6.48
C PRO A 191 19.45 -7.31 -7.83
N ASN A 192 18.98 -6.23 -8.45
CA ASN A 192 19.48 -5.74 -9.75
C ASN A 192 19.31 -6.73 -10.92
N ASN A 193 18.38 -7.65 -10.84
CA ASN A 193 18.05 -8.50 -11.97
C ASN A 193 17.37 -7.67 -13.05
N CYS A 194 17.90 -7.68 -14.27
CA CYS A 194 17.28 -7.04 -15.43
C CYS A 194 16.16 -7.94 -15.93
N LEU A 195 14.91 -7.52 -15.73
CA LEU A 195 13.72 -8.24 -16.19
C LEU A 195 13.14 -7.51 -17.40
N LEU A 196 12.87 -8.26 -18.46
CA LEU A 196 12.23 -7.75 -19.67
C LEU A 196 10.70 -7.83 -19.50
N TYR A 197 9.99 -6.82 -19.99
CA TYR A 197 8.54 -6.86 -20.17
C TYR A 197 8.21 -6.45 -21.62
N THR A 198 7.17 -7.03 -22.18
CA THR A 198 6.68 -6.63 -23.49
C THR A 198 5.50 -5.69 -23.32
N SER A 199 5.58 -4.47 -23.81
CA SER A 199 4.40 -3.65 -24.07
C SER A 199 3.68 -4.24 -25.28
N ASP A 200 2.34 -4.37 -25.23
CA ASP A 200 1.55 -4.81 -26.37
C ASP A 200 1.85 -3.93 -27.59
N ALA A 201 2.20 -4.58 -28.69
CA ALA A 201 2.44 -3.93 -29.99
C ALA A 201 1.14 -3.30 -30.60
N ALA A 202 0.02 -3.37 -29.89
CA ALA A 202 -1.28 -2.82 -30.32
C ALA A 202 -1.40 -1.29 -30.21
N ASP A 203 -0.44 -0.60 -29.57
CA ASP A 203 -0.46 0.86 -29.39
C ASP A 203 0.41 1.61 -30.41
N GLU A 204 0.91 0.95 -31.46
CA GLU A 204 1.73 1.56 -32.55
C GLU A 204 0.94 1.83 -33.84
N SER A 205 -0.38 2.03 -33.77
CA SER A 205 -1.19 2.41 -34.94
C SER A 205 -1.93 3.72 -34.71
#